data_ea1e5eaaa736b76cbd1c0be6ce83d9c3
#
_entry.id   ea1e5eaaa736b76cbd1c0be6ce83d9c3
#
_cell.length_a   1.000
_cell.length_b   1.000
_cell.length_c   1.000
_cell.angle_alpha   90.00
_cell.angle_beta   90.00
_cell.angle_gamma   90.00
#
_symmetry.space_group_name_H-M   'P 1'
#
loop_
_entity.id
_entity.type
_entity.pdbx_description
1 polymer ?
#
loop_
_entity_poly.entity_id
_entity_poly.type
_entity_poly.pdbx_seq_one_letter_code
_entity_poly.pdbx_strand_id
1 'polypeptide(L)'
;MSKIKRGKGTTKEASGSLLEIDQRIQNSFKEKTWDEMVTKDSWMVFKVMAEFVDGYEKMAKIGPCVSIFGSARLKEGDQYYDLAVEIAHKITDIGFGIITGGGPGIMEAGNRGARNGGGKSIGLNIDLPFEQHFNPFIDKGLSIDFDYFFVRKVMFVKYSQGFIVMPGGFGTLDEMTEALTLIQTNKIARFPIVMVGSKFWAGLFDWFKDTLLENGMISPEDLNLYRVVDTADEAVSHIKAFYDKYSVNVNF
;
A
#
# COMPACT_ATOMS: atom_id res chain seq x y z
N MET A 1 -3.95 5.71 47.84
CA MET A 1 -2.91 4.73 47.37
C MET A 1 -3.63 3.54 46.76
N SER A 2 -3.82 3.53 45.45
CA SER A 2 -4.45 2.44 44.72
C SER A 2 -3.36 1.67 43.95
N LYS A 3 -3.21 0.38 44.27
CA LYS A 3 -2.23 -0.52 43.66
C LYS A 3 -2.73 -0.94 42.27
N ILE A 4 -2.05 -0.52 41.22
CA ILE A 4 -2.26 -1.01 39.87
C ILE A 4 -1.74 -2.46 39.81
N LYS A 5 -2.65 -3.42 39.58
CA LYS A 5 -2.31 -4.82 39.28
C LYS A 5 -1.71 -4.90 37.86
N ARG A 6 -0.42 -5.19 37.76
CA ARG A 6 0.22 -5.62 36.51
C ARG A 6 -0.29 -7.01 36.13
N GLY A 7 -0.99 -7.11 35.04
CA GLY A 7 -1.41 -8.38 34.44
C GLY A 7 -0.18 -9.18 33.97
N LYS A 8 -0.02 -10.39 34.49
CA LYS A 8 0.89 -11.42 33.97
C LYS A 8 0.17 -12.12 32.81
N GLY A 9 0.47 -11.74 31.62
CA GLY A 9 0.04 -12.45 30.42
C GLY A 9 0.90 -12.02 29.24
N THR A 10 1.55 -12.99 28.58
CA THR A 10 2.22 -12.89 27.26
C THR A 10 3.71 -13.20 27.17
N THR A 11 4.29 -14.06 28.00
CA THR A 11 5.66 -14.54 27.77
C THR A 11 5.74 -15.84 26.94
N LYS A 12 4.66 -16.60 26.75
CA LYS A 12 4.68 -17.86 25.98
C LYS A 12 4.47 -17.68 24.47
N GLU A 13 3.63 -16.72 24.04
CA GLU A 13 3.40 -16.46 22.60
C GLU A 13 4.60 -15.79 21.94
N ALA A 14 5.29 -14.89 22.67
CA ALA A 14 6.50 -14.24 22.14
C ALA A 14 7.67 -15.24 21.96
N SER A 15 7.77 -16.28 22.79
CA SER A 15 8.84 -17.28 22.66
C SER A 15 8.61 -18.23 21.48
N GLY A 16 7.36 -18.56 21.14
CA GLY A 16 7.01 -19.38 19.96
C GLY A 16 7.38 -18.67 18.65
N SER A 17 7.07 -17.37 18.54
CA SER A 17 7.39 -16.59 17.34
C SER A 17 8.90 -16.41 17.10
N LEU A 18 9.69 -16.28 18.16
CA LEU A 18 11.15 -16.18 18.07
C LEU A 18 11.79 -17.50 17.61
N LEU A 19 11.31 -18.65 18.10
CA LEU A 19 11.78 -19.97 17.68
C LEU A 19 11.45 -20.25 16.19
N GLU A 20 10.28 -19.83 15.72
CA GLU A 20 9.92 -19.92 14.31
C GLU A 20 10.78 -19.02 13.41
N ILE A 21 11.11 -17.83 13.88
CA ILE A 21 12.03 -16.91 13.19
C ILE A 21 13.43 -17.52 13.12
N ASP A 22 13.96 -18.08 14.22
CA ASP A 22 15.25 -18.74 14.25
C ASP A 22 15.30 -19.95 13.30
N GLN A 23 14.26 -20.78 13.23
CA GLN A 23 14.19 -21.89 12.30
C GLN A 23 14.18 -21.43 10.83
N ARG A 24 13.51 -20.34 10.52
CA ARG A 24 13.50 -19.75 9.17
C ARG A 24 14.87 -19.22 8.80
N ILE A 25 15.55 -18.52 9.73
CA ILE A 25 16.93 -18.05 9.54
C ILE A 25 17.85 -19.24 9.27
N GLN A 26 17.81 -20.28 10.10
CA GLN A 26 18.62 -21.49 9.90
C GLN A 26 18.35 -22.19 8.56
N ASN A 27 17.08 -22.24 8.13
CA ASN A 27 16.73 -22.82 6.83
C ASN A 27 17.22 -22.01 5.64
N SER A 28 17.31 -20.68 5.78
CA SER A 28 17.86 -19.81 4.72
C SER A 28 19.38 -19.93 4.56
N PHE A 29 20.08 -20.41 5.59
CA PHE A 29 21.54 -20.66 5.55
C PHE A 29 21.90 -22.11 5.18
N LYS A 30 20.94 -22.98 4.81
CA LYS A 30 21.28 -24.29 4.27
C LYS A 30 22.09 -24.14 2.99
N GLU A 31 23.24 -24.81 2.93
CA GLU A 31 24.06 -24.84 1.72
C GLU A 31 23.22 -25.40 0.56
N LYS A 32 23.18 -24.66 -0.53
CA LYS A 32 22.62 -25.07 -1.81
C LYS A 32 23.77 -25.30 -2.76
N THR A 33 23.65 -26.32 -3.60
CA THR A 33 24.65 -26.51 -4.65
C THR A 33 24.54 -25.37 -5.67
N TRP A 34 25.66 -25.04 -6.32
CA TRP A 34 25.70 -23.99 -7.34
C TRP A 34 24.71 -24.27 -8.48
N ASP A 35 24.59 -25.52 -8.89
CA ASP A 35 23.66 -25.94 -9.96
C ASP A 35 22.18 -25.79 -9.56
N GLU A 36 21.83 -26.06 -8.30
CA GLU A 36 20.49 -25.83 -7.77
C GLU A 36 20.13 -24.33 -7.75
N MET A 37 21.09 -23.46 -7.42
CA MET A 37 20.89 -22.01 -7.44
C MET A 37 20.65 -21.50 -8.86
N VAL A 38 21.52 -21.87 -9.83
CA VAL A 38 21.41 -21.43 -11.21
C VAL A 38 20.11 -21.89 -11.86
N THR A 39 19.71 -23.15 -11.66
CA THR A 39 18.45 -23.67 -12.18
C THR A 39 17.24 -22.95 -11.59
N LYS A 40 17.26 -22.70 -10.28
CA LYS A 40 16.20 -21.99 -9.57
C LYS A 40 16.06 -20.55 -10.03
N ASP A 41 17.16 -19.85 -10.20
CA ASP A 41 17.17 -18.45 -10.63
C ASP A 41 16.65 -18.31 -12.07
N SER A 42 17.01 -19.21 -12.97
CA SER A 42 16.48 -19.24 -14.32
C SER A 42 14.97 -19.43 -14.35
N TRP A 43 14.44 -20.36 -13.56
CA TRP A 43 12.98 -20.57 -13.43
C TRP A 43 12.27 -19.38 -12.78
N MET A 44 12.92 -18.70 -11.82
CA MET A 44 12.39 -17.50 -11.20
C MET A 44 12.17 -16.38 -12.22
N VAL A 45 13.11 -16.16 -13.16
CA VAL A 45 12.96 -15.15 -14.21
C VAL A 45 11.70 -15.42 -15.05
N PHE A 46 11.44 -16.66 -15.47
CA PHE A 46 10.24 -16.99 -16.23
C PHE A 46 8.94 -16.75 -15.42
N LYS A 47 8.92 -17.07 -14.13
CA LYS A 47 7.77 -16.79 -13.27
C LYS A 47 7.51 -15.29 -13.13
N VAL A 48 8.55 -14.50 -12.89
CA VAL A 48 8.48 -13.04 -12.82
C VAL A 48 7.93 -12.45 -14.11
N MET A 49 8.43 -12.93 -15.27
CA MET A 49 7.93 -12.50 -16.57
C MET A 49 6.44 -12.86 -16.75
N ALA A 50 6.03 -14.05 -16.34
CA ALA A 50 4.62 -14.47 -16.42
C ALA A 50 3.71 -13.57 -15.57
N GLU A 51 4.13 -13.24 -14.33
CA GLU A 51 3.36 -12.32 -13.49
C GLU A 51 3.27 -10.91 -14.07
N PHE A 52 4.33 -10.39 -14.69
CA PHE A 52 4.27 -9.11 -15.40
C PHE A 52 3.27 -9.15 -16.55
N VAL A 53 3.29 -10.20 -17.36
CA VAL A 53 2.37 -10.36 -18.51
C VAL A 53 0.92 -10.43 -18.03
N ASP A 54 0.63 -11.28 -17.02
CA ASP A 54 -0.72 -11.42 -16.48
C ASP A 54 -1.20 -10.13 -15.80
N GLY A 55 -0.34 -9.49 -15.02
CA GLY A 55 -0.62 -8.22 -14.36
C GLY A 55 -0.94 -7.12 -15.38
N TYR A 56 -0.11 -6.93 -16.40
CA TYR A 56 -0.35 -5.93 -17.44
C TYR A 56 -1.62 -6.20 -18.24
N GLU A 57 -1.90 -7.44 -18.61
CA GLU A 57 -3.10 -7.79 -19.35
C GLU A 57 -4.39 -7.46 -18.58
N LYS A 58 -4.41 -7.76 -17.29
CA LYS A 58 -5.56 -7.50 -16.41
C LYS A 58 -5.70 -6.01 -16.11
N MET A 59 -4.59 -5.38 -15.72
CA MET A 59 -4.59 -3.97 -15.30
C MET A 59 -4.82 -2.98 -16.45
N ALA A 60 -4.46 -3.31 -17.68
CA ALA A 60 -4.73 -2.44 -18.83
C ALA A 60 -6.24 -2.15 -19.07
N LYS A 61 -7.12 -2.96 -18.50
CA LYS A 61 -8.59 -2.90 -18.70
C LYS A 61 -9.35 -2.21 -17.57
N ILE A 62 -8.65 -1.83 -16.47
CA ILE A 62 -9.33 -1.31 -15.27
C ILE A 62 -9.77 0.16 -15.40
N GLY A 63 -9.15 0.95 -16.27
CA GLY A 63 -9.36 2.40 -16.36
C GLY A 63 -8.66 3.17 -15.23
N PRO A 64 -8.99 4.46 -15.03
CA PRO A 64 -8.35 5.28 -14.01
C PRO A 64 -8.72 4.83 -12.60
N CYS A 65 -7.71 4.68 -11.74
CA CYS A 65 -7.88 4.21 -10.36
C CYS A 65 -6.99 4.98 -9.39
N VAL A 66 -7.39 5.03 -8.13
CA VAL A 66 -6.59 5.53 -7.01
C VAL A 66 -6.26 4.36 -6.09
N SER A 67 -5.00 4.26 -5.66
CA SER A 67 -4.60 3.24 -4.68
C SER A 67 -4.76 3.72 -3.25
N ILE A 68 -5.26 2.84 -2.38
CA ILE A 68 -5.39 3.11 -0.95
C ILE A 68 -4.53 2.12 -0.17
N PHE A 69 -3.61 2.66 0.63
CA PHE A 69 -2.72 1.92 1.51
C PHE A 69 -2.98 2.25 2.97
N GLY A 70 -2.77 1.29 3.86
CA GLY A 70 -2.93 1.49 5.29
C GLY A 70 -2.84 0.19 6.08
N SER A 71 -3.11 0.27 7.38
CA SER A 71 -3.00 -0.85 8.30
C SER A 71 -3.98 -1.97 8.00
N ALA A 72 -3.49 -3.21 7.91
CA ALA A 72 -4.31 -4.43 7.86
C ALA A 72 -4.99 -4.76 9.21
N ARG A 73 -4.68 -4.04 10.28
CA ARG A 73 -5.11 -4.35 11.66
C ARG A 73 -6.30 -3.52 12.14
N LEU A 74 -6.65 -2.43 11.44
CA LEU A 74 -7.81 -1.62 11.75
C LEU A 74 -9.09 -2.37 11.37
N LYS A 75 -10.18 -2.11 12.09
CA LYS A 75 -11.44 -2.82 11.92
C LYS A 75 -12.59 -1.84 11.68
N GLU A 76 -13.70 -2.34 11.18
CA GLU A 76 -14.96 -1.61 11.08
C GLU A 76 -15.32 -0.96 12.43
N GLY A 77 -15.65 0.34 12.41
CA GLY A 77 -15.86 1.18 13.60
C GLY A 77 -14.60 1.90 14.09
N ASP A 78 -13.41 1.58 13.59
CA ASP A 78 -12.23 2.41 13.81
C ASP A 78 -12.32 3.68 12.96
N GLN A 79 -12.00 4.83 13.53
CA GLN A 79 -12.10 6.13 12.86
C GLN A 79 -11.46 6.14 11.46
N TYR A 80 -10.27 5.56 11.32
CA TYR A 80 -9.57 5.56 10.03
C TYR A 80 -10.09 4.51 9.05
N TYR A 81 -10.68 3.41 9.54
CA TYR A 81 -11.37 2.45 8.69
C TYR A 81 -12.60 3.12 8.04
N ASP A 82 -13.46 3.73 8.87
CA ASP A 82 -14.68 4.38 8.39
C ASP A 82 -14.37 5.56 7.46
N LEU A 83 -13.33 6.35 7.78
CA LEU A 83 -12.83 7.41 6.90
C LEU A 83 -12.30 6.87 5.57
N ALA A 84 -11.63 5.73 5.55
CA ALA A 84 -11.16 5.11 4.31
C ALA A 84 -12.32 4.62 3.43
N VAL A 85 -13.40 4.09 4.04
CA VAL A 85 -14.64 3.75 3.31
C VAL A 85 -15.23 5.01 2.67
N GLU A 86 -15.33 6.11 3.42
CA GLU A 86 -15.87 7.37 2.91
C GLU A 86 -15.03 7.96 1.76
N ILE A 87 -13.69 7.99 1.94
CA ILE A 87 -12.76 8.45 0.89
C ILE A 87 -12.94 7.63 -0.38
N ALA A 88 -12.93 6.30 -0.27
CA ALA A 88 -13.05 5.41 -1.41
C ALA A 88 -14.38 5.60 -2.15
N HIS A 89 -15.49 5.74 -1.42
CA HIS A 89 -16.79 6.04 -2.00
C HIS A 89 -16.74 7.36 -2.80
N LYS A 90 -16.31 8.46 -2.18
CA LYS A 90 -16.25 9.78 -2.83
C LYS A 90 -15.25 9.83 -4.01
N ILE A 91 -14.21 9.03 -4.00
CA ILE A 91 -13.29 8.87 -5.15
C ILE A 91 -14.02 8.24 -6.34
N THR A 92 -14.93 7.29 -6.09
CA THR A 92 -15.73 6.72 -7.19
C THR A 92 -16.73 7.70 -7.76
N ASP A 93 -17.27 8.63 -6.96
CA ASP A 93 -18.18 9.71 -7.43
C ASP A 93 -17.49 10.63 -8.45
N ILE A 94 -16.17 10.77 -8.39
CA ILE A 94 -15.39 11.54 -9.37
C ILE A 94 -14.81 10.70 -10.52
N GLY A 95 -15.25 9.43 -10.64
CA GLY A 95 -15.00 8.56 -11.80
C GLY A 95 -13.74 7.69 -11.71
N PHE A 96 -13.10 7.56 -10.55
CA PHE A 96 -11.96 6.66 -10.35
C PHE A 96 -12.38 5.36 -9.68
N GLY A 97 -11.76 4.24 -10.08
CA GLY A 97 -11.79 3.00 -9.33
C GLY A 97 -10.81 3.02 -8.14
N ILE A 98 -10.88 2.00 -7.32
CA ILE A 98 -9.99 1.83 -6.16
C ILE A 98 -9.14 0.56 -6.31
N ILE A 99 -7.85 0.71 -6.12
CA ILE A 99 -6.89 -0.40 -6.00
C ILE A 99 -6.45 -0.50 -4.54
N THR A 100 -6.42 -1.71 -4.01
CA THR A 100 -5.82 -2.01 -2.69
C THR A 100 -4.97 -3.27 -2.75
N GLY A 101 -4.30 -3.60 -1.66
CA GLY A 101 -3.59 -4.88 -1.51
C GLY A 101 -4.50 -6.09 -1.30
N GLY A 102 -5.84 -5.94 -1.34
CA GLY A 102 -6.81 -7.03 -1.30
C GLY A 102 -7.05 -7.68 0.07
N GLY A 103 -6.24 -7.35 1.08
CA GLY A 103 -6.32 -7.90 2.43
C GLY A 103 -7.35 -7.22 3.33
N PRO A 104 -7.28 -7.48 4.65
CA PRO A 104 -8.17 -6.88 5.66
C PRO A 104 -7.83 -5.42 5.98
N GLY A 105 -8.57 -4.83 6.90
CA GLY A 105 -8.32 -3.50 7.45
C GLY A 105 -8.58 -2.38 6.45
N ILE A 106 -7.63 -1.46 6.29
CA ILE A 106 -7.77 -0.33 5.36
C ILE A 106 -7.95 -0.79 3.91
N MET A 107 -7.34 -1.91 3.52
CA MET A 107 -7.53 -2.48 2.18
C MET A 107 -9.00 -2.89 1.96
N GLU A 108 -9.58 -3.58 2.94
CA GLU A 108 -11.00 -3.92 2.94
C GLU A 108 -11.89 -2.68 2.94
N ALA A 109 -11.57 -1.69 3.76
CA ALA A 109 -12.31 -0.42 3.83
C ALA A 109 -12.33 0.28 2.46
N GLY A 110 -11.19 0.36 1.77
CA GLY A 110 -11.06 0.92 0.43
C GLY A 110 -11.93 0.17 -0.60
N ASN A 111 -11.83 -1.16 -0.64
CA ASN A 111 -12.64 -1.97 -1.55
C ASN A 111 -14.15 -1.87 -1.23
N ARG A 112 -14.53 -1.85 0.05
CA ARG A 112 -15.91 -1.66 0.50
C ARG A 112 -16.47 -0.32 0.05
N GLY A 113 -15.72 0.76 0.24
CA GLY A 113 -16.10 2.10 -0.20
C GLY A 113 -16.28 2.18 -1.71
N ALA A 114 -15.38 1.60 -2.50
CA ALA A 114 -15.47 1.52 -3.94
C ALA A 114 -16.77 0.81 -4.38
N ARG A 115 -17.06 -0.33 -3.79
CA ARG A 115 -18.28 -1.09 -4.09
C ARG A 115 -19.55 -0.35 -3.70
N ASN A 116 -19.54 0.35 -2.56
CA ASN A 116 -20.67 1.16 -2.12
C ASN A 116 -20.96 2.33 -3.07
N GLY A 117 -19.93 2.93 -3.67
CA GLY A 117 -20.05 4.00 -4.65
C GLY A 117 -20.27 3.51 -6.09
N GLY A 118 -20.34 2.19 -6.32
CA GLY A 118 -20.54 1.61 -7.66
C GLY A 118 -19.33 1.74 -8.59
N GLY A 119 -18.16 2.09 -8.06
CA GLY A 119 -16.90 2.12 -8.79
C GLY A 119 -16.20 0.77 -8.82
N LYS A 120 -15.15 0.65 -9.66
CA LYS A 120 -14.33 -0.56 -9.74
C LYS A 120 -13.56 -0.78 -8.44
N SER A 121 -13.57 -2.02 -7.96
CA SER A 121 -12.90 -2.46 -6.73
C SER A 121 -11.86 -3.53 -7.06
N ILE A 122 -10.58 -3.19 -6.99
CA ILE A 122 -9.45 -4.01 -7.43
C ILE A 122 -8.61 -4.43 -6.21
N GLY A 123 -8.19 -5.71 -6.19
CA GLY A 123 -7.25 -6.23 -5.22
C GLY A 123 -5.98 -6.74 -5.90
N LEU A 124 -4.84 -6.16 -5.57
CA LEU A 124 -3.52 -6.69 -5.94
C LEU A 124 -2.96 -7.45 -4.73
N ASN A 125 -3.22 -8.73 -4.70
CA ASN A 125 -2.89 -9.56 -3.56
C ASN A 125 -1.43 -10.00 -3.60
N ILE A 126 -0.90 -10.40 -2.44
CA ILE A 126 0.41 -11.07 -2.34
C ILE A 126 0.22 -12.38 -1.60
N ASP A 127 0.79 -13.46 -2.12
CA ASP A 127 0.77 -14.73 -1.40
C ASP A 127 1.68 -14.64 -0.17
N LEU A 128 1.05 -14.62 1.01
CA LEU A 128 1.74 -14.59 2.29
C LEU A 128 1.42 -15.86 3.08
N PRO A 129 2.41 -16.49 3.72
CA PRO A 129 2.20 -17.75 4.47
C PRO A 129 1.17 -17.66 5.60
N PHE A 130 0.73 -16.46 5.98
CA PHE A 130 -0.16 -16.21 7.12
C PHE A 130 -1.42 -15.41 6.80
N GLU A 131 -1.54 -14.85 5.58
CA GLU A 131 -2.70 -14.08 5.13
C GLU A 131 -3.27 -14.75 3.88
N GLN A 132 -4.32 -15.58 4.04
CA GLN A 132 -4.92 -16.34 2.92
C GLN A 132 -6.33 -15.88 2.55
N HIS A 133 -6.79 -14.74 3.08
CA HIS A 133 -8.17 -14.31 2.85
C HIS A 133 -8.22 -12.95 2.16
N PHE A 134 -8.71 -12.96 0.93
CA PHE A 134 -9.10 -11.75 0.21
C PHE A 134 -10.36 -11.16 0.84
N ASN A 135 -10.43 -9.83 0.90
CA ASN A 135 -11.65 -9.22 1.36
C ASN A 135 -12.80 -9.42 0.35
N PRO A 136 -14.06 -9.51 0.82
CA PRO A 136 -15.20 -9.87 -0.04
C PRO A 136 -15.69 -8.74 -0.94
N PHE A 137 -15.06 -7.55 -0.87
CA PHE A 137 -15.50 -6.36 -1.60
C PHE A 137 -14.76 -6.14 -2.91
N ILE A 138 -13.81 -7.00 -3.27
CA ILE A 138 -13.13 -6.97 -4.57
C ILE A 138 -14.08 -7.47 -5.65
N ASP A 139 -14.09 -6.81 -6.81
CA ASP A 139 -14.93 -7.20 -7.93
C ASP A 139 -14.48 -8.54 -8.52
N LYS A 140 -15.46 -9.32 -8.97
CA LYS A 140 -15.19 -10.62 -9.59
C LYS A 140 -14.29 -10.46 -10.82
N GLY A 141 -13.14 -11.14 -10.79
CA GLY A 141 -12.13 -11.08 -11.86
C GLY A 141 -11.14 -9.92 -11.76
N LEU A 142 -11.26 -9.08 -10.72
CA LEU A 142 -10.29 -8.00 -10.42
C LEU A 142 -9.47 -8.29 -9.15
N SER A 143 -9.43 -9.54 -8.69
CA SER A 143 -8.47 -10.06 -7.72
C SER A 143 -7.28 -10.63 -8.48
N ILE A 144 -6.11 -10.05 -8.30
CA ILE A 144 -4.88 -10.43 -8.99
C ILE A 144 -3.85 -10.83 -7.95
N ASP A 145 -3.34 -12.05 -8.04
CA ASP A 145 -2.41 -12.62 -7.08
C ASP A 145 -0.98 -12.52 -7.60
N PHE A 146 -0.05 -12.16 -6.73
CA PHE A 146 1.37 -12.05 -7.00
C PHE A 146 2.18 -12.87 -5.99
N ASP A 147 3.22 -13.55 -6.47
CA ASP A 147 4.24 -14.19 -5.64
C ASP A 147 5.38 -13.22 -5.31
N TYR A 148 5.59 -12.20 -6.16
CA TYR A 148 6.72 -11.26 -6.05
C TYR A 148 6.27 -9.84 -5.70
N PHE A 149 6.73 -9.34 -4.56
CA PHE A 149 6.43 -7.98 -4.10
C PHE A 149 6.77 -6.90 -5.14
N PHE A 150 7.92 -6.99 -5.79
CA PHE A 150 8.38 -5.98 -6.74
C PHE A 150 7.53 -5.95 -8.01
N VAL A 151 6.97 -7.07 -8.47
CA VAL A 151 6.03 -7.09 -9.61
C VAL A 151 4.75 -6.37 -9.22
N ARG A 152 4.20 -6.68 -8.04
CA ARG A 152 3.00 -6.01 -7.51
C ARG A 152 3.21 -4.51 -7.34
N LYS A 153 4.36 -4.07 -6.82
CA LYS A 153 4.70 -2.64 -6.67
C LYS A 153 4.68 -1.90 -8.01
N VAL A 154 5.23 -2.50 -9.05
CA VAL A 154 5.19 -1.93 -10.41
C VAL A 154 3.73 -1.72 -10.86
N MET A 155 2.83 -2.67 -10.58
CA MET A 155 1.41 -2.52 -10.93
C MET A 155 0.75 -1.37 -10.16
N PHE A 156 0.99 -1.24 -8.85
CA PHE A 156 0.49 -0.12 -8.08
C PHE A 156 0.94 1.22 -8.64
N VAL A 157 2.23 1.38 -8.87
CA VAL A 157 2.80 2.65 -9.36
C VAL A 157 2.31 2.97 -10.78
N LYS A 158 2.30 1.97 -11.68
CA LYS A 158 1.95 2.17 -13.08
C LYS A 158 0.48 2.56 -13.30
N TYR A 159 -0.43 1.90 -12.59
CA TYR A 159 -1.87 2.00 -12.87
C TYR A 159 -2.63 2.90 -11.90
N SER A 160 -1.94 3.56 -10.96
CA SER A 160 -2.59 4.51 -10.05
C SER A 160 -2.47 5.95 -10.53
N GLN A 161 -3.57 6.67 -10.44
CA GLN A 161 -3.64 8.10 -10.65
C GLN A 161 -3.53 8.90 -9.33
N GLY A 162 -3.29 8.23 -8.22
CA GLY A 162 -3.06 8.85 -6.92
C GLY A 162 -2.92 7.80 -5.83
N PHE A 163 -2.24 8.18 -4.78
CA PHE A 163 -2.13 7.36 -3.57
C PHE A 163 -2.83 8.05 -2.41
N ILE A 164 -3.71 7.32 -1.75
CA ILE A 164 -4.26 7.66 -0.43
C ILE A 164 -3.53 6.79 0.59
N VAL A 165 -2.80 7.44 1.47
CA VAL A 165 -1.97 6.78 2.49
C VAL A 165 -2.62 7.00 3.85
N MET A 166 -3.36 5.99 4.31
CA MET A 166 -3.99 5.95 5.62
C MET A 166 -2.98 5.53 6.71
N PRO A 167 -3.25 5.75 7.98
CA PRO A 167 -2.43 5.24 9.06
C PRO A 167 -2.09 3.77 8.91
N GLY A 168 -0.78 3.44 8.96
CA GLY A 168 -0.31 2.09 8.69
C GLY A 168 1.12 1.83 9.19
N GLY A 169 1.59 0.62 8.93
CA GLY A 169 2.92 0.16 9.34
C GLY A 169 3.95 0.19 8.21
N PHE A 170 4.94 -0.70 8.30
CA PHE A 170 6.07 -0.74 7.36
C PHE A 170 5.65 -0.96 5.90
N GLY A 171 4.66 -1.82 5.62
CA GLY A 171 4.20 -2.02 4.24
C GLY A 171 3.54 -0.75 3.65
N THR A 172 2.87 0.06 4.48
CA THR A 172 2.32 1.35 4.06
C THR A 172 3.42 2.37 3.79
N LEU A 173 4.44 2.43 4.65
CA LEU A 173 5.61 3.29 4.47
C LEU A 173 6.42 2.90 3.24
N ASP A 174 6.57 1.61 2.98
CA ASP A 174 7.30 1.05 1.85
C ASP A 174 6.70 1.53 0.51
N GLU A 175 5.38 1.41 0.33
CA GLU A 175 4.71 1.89 -0.90
C GLU A 175 4.75 3.42 -1.01
N MET A 176 4.57 4.14 0.10
CA MET A 176 4.61 5.60 0.11
C MET A 176 6.00 6.13 -0.25
N THR A 177 7.04 5.62 0.40
CA THR A 177 8.40 6.13 0.21
C THR A 177 8.95 5.76 -1.17
N GLU A 178 8.58 4.62 -1.73
CA GLU A 178 8.91 4.28 -3.12
C GLU A 178 8.29 5.28 -4.09
N ALA A 179 6.99 5.58 -3.97
CA ALA A 179 6.33 6.55 -4.84
C ALA A 179 6.95 7.96 -4.73
N LEU A 180 7.24 8.42 -3.51
CA LEU A 180 7.93 9.68 -3.28
C LEU A 180 9.29 9.71 -3.97
N THR A 181 10.08 8.63 -3.85
CA THR A 181 11.40 8.51 -4.48
C THR A 181 11.32 8.51 -6.00
N LEU A 182 10.37 7.78 -6.57
CA LEU A 182 10.19 7.69 -8.02
C LEU A 182 9.77 9.04 -8.64
N ILE A 183 8.91 9.80 -7.94
CA ILE A 183 8.50 11.15 -8.36
C ILE A 183 9.68 12.12 -8.19
N GLN A 184 10.35 12.12 -7.03
CA GLN A 184 11.51 12.96 -6.74
C GLN A 184 12.61 12.82 -7.80
N THR A 185 12.89 11.58 -8.20
CA THR A 185 13.93 11.25 -9.19
C THR A 185 13.45 11.34 -10.64
N ASN A 186 12.24 11.81 -10.90
CA ASN A 186 11.62 11.90 -12.22
C ASN A 186 11.60 10.57 -13.00
N LYS A 187 11.48 9.44 -12.31
CA LYS A 187 11.31 8.12 -12.92
C LYS A 187 9.87 7.85 -13.36
N ILE A 188 8.92 8.53 -12.71
CA ILE A 188 7.50 8.52 -13.07
C ILE A 188 6.97 9.94 -13.13
N ALA A 189 5.84 10.13 -13.80
CA ALA A 189 5.11 11.38 -13.78
C ALA A 189 4.60 11.67 -12.35
N ARG A 190 4.50 12.96 -12.00
CA ARG A 190 3.93 13.37 -10.73
C ARG A 190 2.43 13.05 -10.71
N PHE A 191 1.98 12.40 -9.64
CA PHE A 191 0.58 12.20 -9.31
C PHE A 191 0.32 12.55 -7.84
N PRO A 192 -0.94 12.78 -7.41
CA PRO A 192 -1.24 13.15 -6.03
C PRO A 192 -0.91 12.03 -5.04
N ILE A 193 -0.14 12.37 -3.99
CA ILE A 193 0.03 11.52 -2.81
C ILE A 193 -0.62 12.23 -1.63
N VAL A 194 -1.68 11.63 -1.07
CA VAL A 194 -2.47 12.20 0.02
C VAL A 194 -2.27 11.37 1.29
N MET A 195 -1.70 12.01 2.30
CA MET A 195 -1.48 11.41 3.62
C MET A 195 -2.65 11.76 4.52
N VAL A 196 -3.41 10.76 4.97
CA VAL A 196 -4.60 10.96 5.80
C VAL A 196 -4.28 10.75 7.27
N GLY A 197 -4.69 11.69 8.12
CA GLY A 197 -4.47 11.62 9.57
C GLY A 197 -3.24 12.42 10.01
N SER A 198 -3.35 13.74 10.05
CA SER A 198 -2.26 14.66 10.42
C SER A 198 -1.62 14.29 11.75
N LYS A 199 -2.45 13.94 12.75
CA LYS A 199 -1.98 13.54 14.09
C LYS A 199 -1.15 12.27 14.08
N PHE A 200 -1.51 11.28 13.24
CA PHE A 200 -0.76 10.02 13.15
C PHE A 200 0.60 10.24 12.51
N TRP A 201 0.65 11.02 11.44
CA TRP A 201 1.86 11.24 10.65
C TRP A 201 2.76 12.36 11.17
N ALA A 202 2.33 13.14 12.20
CA ALA A 202 3.06 14.31 12.69
C ALA A 202 4.55 14.02 12.97
N GLY A 203 4.85 12.97 13.75
CA GLY A 203 6.24 12.63 14.08
C GLY A 203 7.10 12.24 12.88
N LEU A 204 6.51 11.67 11.81
CA LEU A 204 7.22 11.37 10.57
C LEU A 204 7.53 12.67 9.81
N PHE A 205 6.57 13.60 9.74
CA PHE A 205 6.77 14.88 9.06
C PHE A 205 7.75 15.78 9.80
N ASP A 206 7.72 15.77 11.13
CA ASP A 206 8.72 16.47 11.95
C ASP A 206 10.12 15.89 11.65
N TRP A 207 10.26 14.57 11.58
CA TRP A 207 11.52 13.93 11.21
C TRP A 207 11.97 14.27 9.77
N PHE A 208 11.06 14.37 8.81
CA PHE A 208 11.39 14.80 7.45
C PHE A 208 11.96 16.24 7.44
N LYS A 209 11.37 17.14 8.22
CA LYS A 209 11.80 18.54 8.32
C LYS A 209 13.07 18.69 9.15
N ASP A 210 13.02 18.20 10.40
CA ASP A 210 14.04 18.50 11.40
C ASP A 210 15.28 17.60 11.25
N THR A 211 15.18 16.52 10.44
CA THR A 211 16.29 15.60 10.22
C THR A 211 16.68 15.52 8.75
N LEU A 212 15.78 15.11 7.86
CA LEU A 212 16.17 14.91 6.46
C LEU A 212 16.49 16.23 5.76
N LEU A 213 15.61 17.23 5.91
CA LEU A 213 15.81 18.53 5.25
C LEU A 213 16.98 19.30 5.86
N GLU A 214 17.07 19.40 7.19
CA GLU A 214 18.17 20.12 7.85
C GLU A 214 19.56 19.54 7.58
N ASN A 215 19.64 18.23 7.39
CA ASN A 215 20.87 17.55 7.01
C ASN A 215 21.11 17.47 5.48
N GLY A 216 20.25 18.08 4.67
CA GLY A 216 20.40 18.10 3.22
C GLY A 216 20.16 16.77 2.53
N MET A 217 19.45 15.84 3.17
CA MET A 217 19.09 14.54 2.58
C MET A 217 17.92 14.64 1.60
N ILE A 218 17.09 15.67 1.73
CA ILE A 218 16.02 16.06 0.81
C ILE A 218 16.06 17.57 0.59
N SER A 219 15.40 18.04 -0.49
CA SER A 219 15.24 19.47 -0.81
C SER A 219 13.95 20.04 -0.20
N PRO A 220 13.83 21.36 -0.03
CA PRO A 220 12.56 21.98 0.43
C PRO A 220 11.37 21.65 -0.47
N GLU A 221 11.59 21.50 -1.78
CA GLU A 221 10.59 21.17 -2.77
C GLU A 221 10.02 19.75 -2.58
N ASP A 222 10.80 18.84 -2.00
CA ASP A 222 10.38 17.44 -1.76
C ASP A 222 9.26 17.36 -0.72
N LEU A 223 9.16 18.32 0.18
CA LEU A 223 8.04 18.42 1.13
C LEU A 223 6.70 18.75 0.43
N ASN A 224 6.72 19.15 -0.83
CA ASN A 224 5.52 19.38 -1.64
C ASN A 224 5.10 18.16 -2.46
N LEU A 225 5.78 17.01 -2.33
CA LEU A 225 5.45 15.78 -3.04
C LEU A 225 4.19 15.11 -2.49
N TYR A 226 3.79 15.42 -1.28
CA TYR A 226 2.60 14.89 -0.62
C TYR A 226 1.72 16.00 -0.02
N ARG A 227 0.45 15.67 0.21
CA ARG A 227 -0.51 16.54 0.92
C ARG A 227 -1.05 15.84 2.14
N VAL A 228 -1.06 16.52 3.29
CA VAL A 228 -1.65 16.01 4.53
C VAL A 228 -3.08 16.52 4.67
N VAL A 229 -4.00 15.63 5.00
CA VAL A 229 -5.43 15.91 5.17
C VAL A 229 -6.02 15.11 6.33
N ASP A 230 -7.18 15.55 6.83
CA ASP A 230 -7.89 14.86 7.92
C ASP A 230 -9.32 14.44 7.55
N THR A 231 -9.81 14.86 6.39
CA THR A 231 -11.18 14.59 5.94
C THR A 231 -11.23 13.96 4.54
N ALA A 232 -12.33 13.27 4.25
CA ALA A 232 -12.56 12.70 2.93
C ALA A 232 -12.68 13.78 1.86
N ASP A 233 -13.35 14.89 2.15
CA ASP A 233 -13.54 15.99 1.20
C ASP A 233 -12.22 16.64 0.81
N GLU A 234 -11.30 16.82 1.76
CA GLU A 234 -9.95 17.35 1.47
C GLU A 234 -9.17 16.40 0.57
N ALA A 235 -9.23 15.08 0.85
CA ALA A 235 -8.53 14.06 0.06
C ALA A 235 -9.03 14.05 -1.39
N VAL A 236 -10.35 13.98 -1.58
CA VAL A 236 -10.99 13.94 -2.90
C VAL A 236 -10.77 15.25 -3.66
N SER A 237 -10.93 16.39 -2.99
CA SER A 237 -10.72 17.70 -3.59
C SER A 237 -9.29 17.86 -4.10
N HIS A 238 -8.29 17.34 -3.38
CA HIS A 238 -6.90 17.39 -3.82
C HIS A 238 -6.65 16.57 -5.09
N ILE A 239 -7.18 15.34 -5.16
CA ILE A 239 -7.07 14.50 -6.36
C ILE A 239 -7.81 15.13 -7.53
N LYS A 240 -9.05 15.58 -7.30
CA LYS A 240 -9.87 16.23 -8.32
C LYS A 240 -9.18 17.47 -8.89
N ALA A 241 -8.70 18.38 -8.04
CA ALA A 241 -8.02 19.62 -8.46
C ALA A 241 -6.75 19.33 -9.29
N PHE A 242 -6.05 18.22 -9.03
CA PHE A 242 -4.93 17.80 -9.86
C PHE A 242 -5.39 17.41 -11.27
N TYR A 243 -6.42 16.58 -11.38
CA TYR A 243 -6.91 16.08 -12.68
C TYR A 243 -7.85 17.04 -13.42
N ASP A 244 -8.37 18.06 -12.77
CA ASP A 244 -8.98 19.22 -13.46
C ASP A 244 -7.92 20.01 -14.25
N LYS A 245 -6.63 19.90 -13.89
CA LYS A 245 -5.51 20.60 -14.51
C LYS A 245 -4.67 19.72 -15.46
N TYR A 246 -4.56 18.43 -15.18
CA TYR A 246 -3.70 17.49 -15.90
C TYR A 246 -4.49 16.31 -16.47
N SER A 247 -4.08 15.80 -17.62
CA SER A 247 -4.72 14.63 -18.22
C SER A 247 -4.45 13.34 -17.43
N VAL A 248 -5.45 12.47 -17.39
CA VAL A 248 -5.32 11.13 -16.80
C VAL A 248 -4.54 10.22 -17.76
N ASN A 249 -3.40 9.70 -17.35
CA ASN A 249 -2.58 8.78 -18.10
C ASN A 249 -1.94 7.73 -17.18
N VAL A 250 -1.48 6.62 -17.74
CA VAL A 250 -0.59 5.70 -17.00
C VAL A 250 0.76 6.37 -16.72
N ASN A 251 1.42 5.99 -15.63
CA ASN A 251 2.59 6.72 -15.13
C ASN A 251 3.88 6.43 -15.91
N PHE A 252 3.99 5.32 -16.62
CA PHE A 252 5.09 4.95 -17.52
C PHE A 252 4.71 3.83 -18.47
#